data_f64a18718f62dbde9f5c3ff04e374f81
#
_entry.id   f64a18718f62dbde9f5c3ff04e374f81
#
_cell.length_a   1.000
_cell.length_b   1.000
_cell.length_c   1.000
_cell.angle_alpha   90.00
_cell.angle_beta   90.00
_cell.angle_gamma   90.00
#
_symmetry.space_group_name_H-M   'P 1'
#
loop_
_entity.id
_entity.type
_entity.pdbx_description
1 polymer ?
#
loop_
_entity_poly.entity_id
_entity_poly.type
_entity_poly.pdbx_seq_one_letter_code
_entity_poly.pdbx_strand_id
1 'polypeptide(L)'
;MSAPSPVAPLGFTAYQKLVAGMLAFLQFALILDFMLMSPLGASIMPALRIGPTQFGLVVSAYAFSAAASGLLTAGFADRFDRKKLLLFFYAGFIVGTAWCGLAQSFHSLLLARIVTGLFGGVIGSVVLAIATDLFPAQLRGRVMGLIQTAFAASQVLGIPIGLYLSNRWDWHAPFLAMTALGLAAGLVVAWRLQPVAAHLQAPREHGAWRHLLRTLAVPRHQLAFATTALLSTGGFMLMPFGSAYIVGNLGIDLHSLPTIYLITGVCAIVFGPLIGRATDRFGTLRVFSFGTVLSILMVLIYTHLGRVSLPMLIGVNVLLFAAIFSRMIPYQALAASVPALQQRGAFNAIGASVQQLSGGLASLIAGHIVALGADGKLQHFDRVGYVVVAVSLVAWGLLFALQRDGDGVPQVRDPAAG
;
A
#
# COMPACT_ATOMS: atom_id res chain seq x y z
N MET A 1 -25.62 44.65 10.18
CA MET A 1 -24.59 43.61 9.88
C MET A 1 -25.33 42.50 9.15
N SER A 2 -25.17 42.44 7.81
CA SER A 2 -25.78 41.38 7.01
C SER A 2 -25.04 40.08 7.24
N ALA A 3 -25.77 38.99 7.56
CA ALA A 3 -25.22 37.67 7.67
C ALA A 3 -24.52 37.26 6.36
N PRO A 4 -23.33 36.66 6.39
CA PRO A 4 -22.67 36.18 5.18
C PRO A 4 -23.55 35.13 4.51
N SER A 5 -23.85 35.35 3.22
CA SER A 5 -24.59 34.39 2.39
C SER A 5 -23.91 33.01 2.44
N PRO A 6 -24.66 31.90 2.54
CA PRO A 6 -24.08 30.57 2.52
C PRO A 6 -23.37 30.37 1.18
N VAL A 7 -22.06 30.21 1.24
CA VAL A 7 -21.24 29.90 0.07
C VAL A 7 -21.72 28.54 -0.45
N ALA A 8 -22.28 28.55 -1.66
CA ALA A 8 -22.74 27.34 -2.33
C ALA A 8 -21.56 26.33 -2.40
N PRO A 9 -21.80 25.04 -2.16
CA PRO A 9 -20.73 24.04 -2.18
C PRO A 9 -20.08 24.06 -3.56
N LEU A 10 -18.78 24.40 -3.59
CA LEU A 10 -17.97 24.40 -4.80
C LEU A 10 -18.01 22.99 -5.43
N GLY A 11 -18.68 22.90 -6.59
CA GLY A 11 -18.70 21.68 -7.40
C GLY A 11 -17.41 21.57 -8.22
N PHE A 12 -16.99 20.34 -8.55
CA PHE A 12 -15.90 20.14 -9.51
C PHE A 12 -16.28 20.65 -10.89
N THR A 13 -15.38 21.39 -11.54
CA THR A 13 -15.47 21.66 -12.98
C THR A 13 -15.31 20.37 -13.80
N ALA A 14 -15.73 20.38 -15.07
CA ALA A 14 -15.55 19.22 -15.95
C ALA A 14 -14.07 18.79 -16.06
N TYR A 15 -13.16 19.76 -16.15
CA TYR A 15 -11.71 19.50 -16.15
C TYR A 15 -11.23 18.89 -14.83
N GLN A 16 -11.66 19.41 -13.69
CA GLN A 16 -11.31 18.87 -12.38
C GLN A 16 -11.81 17.44 -12.18
N LYS A 17 -13.02 17.13 -12.64
CA LYS A 17 -13.54 15.73 -12.62
C LYS A 17 -12.65 14.79 -13.43
N LEU A 18 -12.27 15.22 -14.65
CA LEU A 18 -11.38 14.46 -15.51
C LEU A 18 -10.03 14.22 -14.84
N VAL A 19 -9.39 15.28 -14.31
CA VAL A 19 -8.08 15.15 -13.62
C VAL A 19 -8.20 14.25 -12.40
N ALA A 20 -9.22 14.43 -11.56
CA ALA A 20 -9.40 13.58 -10.37
C ALA A 20 -9.57 12.11 -10.76
N GLY A 21 -10.33 11.80 -11.82
CA GLY A 21 -10.46 10.45 -12.37
C GLY A 21 -9.13 9.88 -12.90
N MET A 22 -8.36 10.68 -13.63
CA MET A 22 -7.03 10.28 -14.10
C MET A 22 -6.10 9.95 -12.93
N LEU A 23 -6.02 10.83 -11.92
CA LEU A 23 -5.16 10.62 -10.74
C LEU A 23 -5.57 9.36 -9.96
N ALA A 24 -6.88 9.14 -9.79
CA ALA A 24 -7.39 7.93 -9.14
C ALA A 24 -7.05 6.66 -9.93
N PHE A 25 -7.14 6.70 -11.27
CA PHE A 25 -6.77 5.57 -12.12
C PHE A 25 -5.27 5.27 -12.09
N LEU A 26 -4.42 6.30 -12.13
CA LEU A 26 -2.96 6.12 -12.03
C LEU A 26 -2.59 5.48 -10.68
N GLN A 27 -3.23 5.94 -9.60
CA GLN A 27 -3.04 5.36 -8.27
C GLN A 27 -3.53 3.91 -8.21
N PHE A 28 -4.68 3.61 -8.84
CA PHE A 28 -5.20 2.25 -8.97
C PHE A 28 -4.22 1.33 -9.69
N ALA A 29 -3.69 1.74 -10.85
CA ALA A 29 -2.73 0.94 -11.62
C ALA A 29 -1.46 0.66 -10.82
N LEU A 30 -0.92 1.67 -10.13
CA LEU A 30 0.25 1.55 -9.28
C LEU A 30 0.05 0.55 -8.13
N ILE A 31 -1.06 0.68 -7.40
CA ILE A 31 -1.39 -0.19 -6.27
C ILE A 31 -1.63 -1.62 -6.76
N LEU A 32 -2.37 -1.76 -7.87
CA LEU A 32 -2.68 -3.08 -8.43
C LEU A 32 -1.42 -3.83 -8.87
N ASP A 33 -0.50 -3.18 -9.60
CA ASP A 33 0.78 -3.79 -10.02
C ASP A 33 1.57 -4.32 -8.83
N PHE A 34 1.65 -3.53 -7.77
CA PHE A 34 2.33 -3.93 -6.54
C PHE A 34 1.64 -5.12 -5.86
N MET A 35 0.32 -5.04 -5.69
CA MET A 35 -0.44 -6.03 -4.92
C MET A 35 -0.66 -7.34 -5.66
N LEU A 36 -0.76 -7.32 -6.97
CA LEU A 36 -1.08 -8.48 -7.79
C LEU A 36 0.04 -9.54 -7.82
N MET A 37 1.30 -9.11 -7.66
CA MET A 37 2.44 -10.04 -7.67
C MET A 37 2.30 -11.16 -6.63
N SER A 38 1.88 -10.83 -5.41
CA SER A 38 1.76 -11.79 -4.32
C SER A 38 0.69 -12.89 -4.57
N PRO A 39 -0.55 -12.56 -4.96
CA PRO A 39 -1.56 -13.57 -5.31
C PRO A 39 -1.17 -14.44 -6.51
N LEU A 40 -0.35 -13.94 -7.42
CA LEU A 40 0.15 -14.71 -8.56
C LEU A 40 1.28 -15.70 -8.20
N GLY A 41 1.76 -15.69 -6.95
CA GLY A 41 2.85 -16.57 -6.50
C GLY A 41 2.58 -18.05 -6.77
N ALA A 42 1.34 -18.52 -6.60
CA ALA A 42 0.93 -19.89 -6.91
C ALA A 42 1.13 -20.28 -8.39
N SER A 43 1.04 -19.31 -9.30
CA SER A 43 1.23 -19.53 -10.75
C SER A 43 2.67 -19.25 -11.20
N ILE A 44 3.31 -18.21 -10.66
CA ILE A 44 4.66 -17.76 -11.07
C ILE A 44 5.74 -18.74 -10.63
N MET A 45 5.69 -19.21 -9.37
CA MET A 45 6.73 -20.11 -8.86
C MET A 45 6.88 -21.39 -9.67
N PRO A 46 5.81 -22.14 -9.98
CA PRO A 46 5.94 -23.33 -10.83
C PRO A 46 6.31 -22.99 -12.28
N ALA A 47 5.75 -21.91 -12.85
CA ALA A 47 5.99 -21.52 -14.24
C ALA A 47 7.46 -21.18 -14.52
N LEU A 48 8.09 -20.42 -13.61
CA LEU A 48 9.51 -20.04 -13.71
C LEU A 48 10.45 -21.04 -13.01
N ARG A 49 9.93 -22.10 -12.40
CA ARG A 49 10.68 -23.11 -11.63
C ARG A 49 11.54 -22.46 -10.53
N ILE A 50 10.98 -21.50 -9.83
CA ILE A 50 11.66 -20.78 -8.75
C ILE A 50 11.12 -21.18 -7.37
N GLY A 51 12.01 -21.14 -6.38
CA GLY A 51 11.64 -21.39 -4.98
C GLY A 51 11.12 -20.14 -4.26
N PRO A 52 10.64 -20.32 -3.00
CA PRO A 52 10.14 -19.22 -2.17
C PRO A 52 11.16 -18.09 -1.97
N THR A 53 12.44 -18.40 -1.79
CA THR A 53 13.51 -17.40 -1.63
C THR A 53 13.62 -16.47 -2.84
N GLN A 54 13.60 -17.04 -4.06
CA GLN A 54 13.66 -16.27 -5.29
C GLN A 54 12.39 -15.45 -5.49
N PHE A 55 11.22 -16.02 -5.19
CA PHE A 55 9.96 -15.29 -5.29
C PHE A 55 9.88 -14.14 -4.26
N GLY A 56 10.31 -14.37 -3.02
CA GLY A 56 10.45 -13.32 -2.01
C GLY A 56 11.37 -12.18 -2.46
N LEU A 57 12.48 -12.51 -3.16
CA LEU A 57 13.38 -11.51 -3.74
C LEU A 57 12.71 -10.68 -4.85
N VAL A 58 11.90 -11.31 -5.73
CA VAL A 58 11.13 -10.62 -6.77
C VAL A 58 10.14 -9.60 -6.17
N VAL A 59 9.43 -9.99 -5.10
CA VAL A 59 8.51 -9.08 -4.39
C VAL A 59 9.28 -7.96 -3.70
N SER A 60 10.38 -8.28 -3.04
CA SER A 60 11.24 -7.32 -2.30
C SER A 60 11.91 -6.31 -3.22
N ALA A 61 12.30 -6.72 -4.42
CA ALA A 61 13.01 -5.87 -5.38
C ALA A 61 12.20 -4.63 -5.75
N TYR A 62 10.90 -4.77 -5.98
CA TYR A 62 10.01 -3.64 -6.18
C TYR A 62 10.00 -2.71 -4.95
N ALA A 63 9.80 -3.28 -3.77
CA ALA A 63 9.68 -2.49 -2.55
C ALA A 63 10.95 -1.69 -2.24
N PHE A 64 12.14 -2.29 -2.38
CA PHE A 64 13.41 -1.61 -2.15
C PHE A 64 13.67 -0.51 -3.19
N SER A 65 13.43 -0.80 -4.47
CA SER A 65 13.62 0.19 -5.53
C SER A 65 12.61 1.34 -5.44
N ALA A 66 11.35 1.05 -5.06
CA ALA A 66 10.34 2.09 -4.82
C ALA A 66 10.67 2.98 -3.61
N ALA A 67 11.16 2.40 -2.51
CA ALA A 67 11.60 3.16 -1.35
C ALA A 67 12.79 4.07 -1.69
N ALA A 68 13.80 3.55 -2.39
CA ALA A 68 14.97 4.30 -2.79
C ALA A 68 14.60 5.47 -3.71
N SER A 69 13.80 5.21 -4.76
CA SER A 69 13.40 6.24 -5.72
C SER A 69 12.49 7.30 -5.09
N GLY A 70 11.56 6.90 -4.21
CA GLY A 70 10.68 7.83 -3.50
C GLY A 70 11.44 8.80 -2.61
N LEU A 71 12.45 8.32 -1.85
CA LEU A 71 13.31 9.17 -1.04
C LEU A 71 14.19 10.10 -1.89
N LEU A 72 14.81 9.56 -2.92
CA LEU A 72 15.68 10.37 -3.80
C LEU A 72 14.89 11.49 -4.48
N THR A 73 13.68 11.20 -4.93
CA THR A 73 12.83 12.15 -5.64
C THR A 73 12.35 13.30 -4.77
N ALA A 74 12.18 13.09 -3.46
CA ALA A 74 11.78 14.12 -2.52
C ALA A 74 12.76 15.35 -2.52
N GLY A 75 14.00 15.16 -2.96
CA GLY A 75 15.01 16.23 -3.05
C GLY A 75 14.94 17.07 -4.32
N PHE A 76 14.34 16.58 -5.41
CA PHE A 76 14.38 17.28 -6.71
C PHE A 76 13.02 17.41 -7.41
N ALA A 77 11.98 16.68 -7.01
CA ALA A 77 10.68 16.66 -7.69
C ALA A 77 10.06 18.06 -7.86
N ASP A 78 10.27 18.93 -6.89
CA ASP A 78 9.74 20.30 -6.88
C ASP A 78 10.43 21.25 -7.87
N ARG A 79 11.46 20.76 -8.59
CA ARG A 79 12.17 21.55 -9.62
C ARG A 79 11.58 21.39 -11.02
N PHE A 80 10.65 20.45 -11.19
CA PHE A 80 10.11 20.09 -12.49
C PHE A 80 8.59 20.32 -12.55
N ASP A 81 8.09 20.59 -13.76
CA ASP A 81 6.65 20.56 -14.04
C ASP A 81 6.08 19.19 -13.67
N ARG A 82 5.02 19.20 -12.81
CA ARG A 82 4.41 17.97 -12.30
C ARG A 82 3.92 17.04 -13.42
N LYS A 83 3.39 17.60 -14.52
CA LYS A 83 2.93 16.81 -15.67
C LYS A 83 4.10 16.08 -16.33
N LYS A 84 5.20 16.79 -16.60
CA LYS A 84 6.38 16.20 -17.25
C LYS A 84 6.99 15.12 -16.36
N LEU A 85 7.11 15.41 -15.07
CA LEU A 85 7.61 14.45 -14.08
C LEU A 85 6.74 13.20 -14.02
N LEU A 86 5.41 13.39 -13.93
CA LEU A 86 4.45 12.29 -13.93
C LEU A 86 4.59 11.41 -15.18
N LEU A 87 4.60 12.01 -16.37
CA LEU A 87 4.69 11.27 -17.63
C LEU A 87 6.00 10.50 -17.75
N PHE A 88 7.13 11.08 -17.33
CA PHE A 88 8.42 10.39 -17.32
C PHE A 88 8.40 9.15 -16.43
N PHE A 89 7.99 9.30 -15.16
CA PHE A 89 7.94 8.17 -14.24
C PHE A 89 6.88 7.15 -14.64
N TYR A 90 5.74 7.60 -15.14
CA TYR A 90 4.67 6.71 -15.59
C TYR A 90 5.06 5.90 -16.84
N ALA A 91 5.76 6.50 -17.78
CA ALA A 91 6.28 5.79 -18.96
C ALA A 91 7.25 4.67 -18.54
N GLY A 92 8.20 4.96 -17.65
CA GLY A 92 9.11 3.95 -17.13
C GLY A 92 8.40 2.84 -16.33
N PHE A 93 7.36 3.20 -15.56
CA PHE A 93 6.51 2.23 -14.85
C PHE A 93 5.80 1.29 -15.84
N ILE A 94 5.19 1.82 -16.91
CA ILE A 94 4.52 1.01 -17.93
C ILE A 94 5.51 0.09 -18.67
N VAL A 95 6.72 0.58 -18.97
CA VAL A 95 7.78 -0.25 -19.56
C VAL A 95 8.15 -1.40 -18.62
N GLY A 96 8.30 -1.12 -17.32
CA GLY A 96 8.59 -2.15 -16.33
C GLY A 96 7.45 -3.17 -16.19
N THR A 97 6.19 -2.72 -16.17
CA THR A 97 5.00 -3.59 -16.11
C THR A 97 4.88 -4.44 -17.38
N ALA A 98 5.12 -3.86 -18.56
CA ALA A 98 5.20 -4.60 -19.82
C ALA A 98 6.29 -5.68 -19.77
N TRP A 99 7.45 -5.33 -19.24
CA TRP A 99 8.55 -6.27 -19.05
C TRP A 99 8.19 -7.40 -18.10
N CYS A 100 7.46 -7.15 -17.00
CA CYS A 100 6.90 -8.21 -16.15
C CYS A 100 5.99 -9.15 -16.97
N GLY A 101 5.13 -8.60 -17.85
CA GLY A 101 4.27 -9.36 -18.73
C GLY A 101 4.97 -10.10 -19.87
N LEU A 102 6.26 -9.90 -20.08
CA LEU A 102 7.08 -10.58 -21.09
C LEU A 102 8.22 -11.40 -20.48
N ALA A 103 8.34 -11.46 -19.17
CA ALA A 103 9.44 -12.10 -18.48
C ALA A 103 9.33 -13.64 -18.56
N GLN A 104 10.37 -14.30 -19.05
CA GLN A 104 10.43 -15.75 -19.20
C GLN A 104 11.42 -16.43 -18.22
N SER A 105 12.06 -15.66 -17.37
CA SER A 105 13.03 -16.16 -16.40
C SER A 105 12.99 -15.35 -15.09
N PHE A 106 13.52 -15.96 -14.02
CA PHE A 106 13.70 -15.29 -12.74
C PHE A 106 14.42 -13.94 -12.87
N HIS A 107 15.56 -13.90 -13.56
CA HIS A 107 16.36 -12.68 -13.69
C HIS A 107 15.63 -11.60 -14.48
N SER A 108 14.92 -11.98 -15.55
CA SER A 108 14.09 -11.05 -16.32
C SER A 108 12.98 -10.45 -15.47
N LEU A 109 12.25 -11.26 -14.70
CA LEU A 109 11.20 -10.78 -13.81
C LEU A 109 11.76 -9.92 -12.69
N LEU A 110 12.90 -10.31 -12.11
CA LEU A 110 13.57 -9.54 -11.05
C LEU A 110 13.97 -8.13 -11.54
N LEU A 111 14.60 -8.03 -12.70
CA LEU A 111 14.98 -6.75 -13.32
C LEU A 111 13.75 -5.91 -13.66
N ALA A 112 12.71 -6.53 -14.22
CA ALA A 112 11.45 -5.85 -14.49
C ALA A 112 10.84 -5.25 -13.21
N ARG A 113 10.86 -5.97 -12.08
CA ARG A 113 10.37 -5.49 -10.78
C ARG A 113 11.22 -4.35 -10.22
N ILE A 114 12.53 -4.37 -10.40
CA ILE A 114 13.41 -3.25 -10.03
C ILE A 114 13.03 -2.00 -10.82
N VAL A 115 12.89 -2.13 -12.15
CA VAL A 115 12.49 -1.01 -13.01
C VAL A 115 11.11 -0.50 -12.63
N THR A 116 10.12 -1.38 -12.50
CA THR A 116 8.76 -1.00 -12.09
C THR A 116 8.74 -0.26 -10.76
N GLY A 117 9.51 -0.73 -9.77
CA GLY A 117 9.62 -0.08 -8.47
C GLY A 117 10.34 1.27 -8.52
N LEU A 118 11.45 1.38 -9.26
CA LEU A 118 12.18 2.65 -9.43
C LEU A 118 11.29 3.77 -9.98
N PHE A 119 10.46 3.45 -10.96
CA PHE A 119 9.54 4.43 -11.54
C PHE A 119 8.24 4.54 -10.73
N GLY A 120 7.70 3.44 -10.24
CA GLY A 120 6.45 3.41 -9.46
C GLY A 120 6.54 4.14 -8.12
N GLY A 121 7.67 4.06 -7.42
CA GLY A 121 7.86 4.68 -6.11
C GLY A 121 7.67 6.20 -6.06
N VAL A 122 7.75 6.87 -7.20
CA VAL A 122 7.60 8.33 -7.33
C VAL A 122 6.18 8.75 -7.72
N ILE A 123 5.47 7.91 -8.48
CA ILE A 123 4.16 8.28 -9.07
C ILE A 123 3.16 8.67 -7.99
N GLY A 124 3.08 7.92 -6.89
CA GLY A 124 2.13 8.19 -5.81
C GLY A 124 2.29 9.58 -5.20
N SER A 125 3.53 10.02 -4.95
CA SER A 125 3.82 11.35 -4.42
C SER A 125 3.50 12.46 -5.43
N VAL A 126 3.79 12.26 -6.72
CA VAL A 126 3.49 13.22 -7.78
C VAL A 126 1.96 13.33 -7.99
N VAL A 127 1.22 12.23 -7.93
CA VAL A 127 -0.25 12.22 -7.98
C VAL A 127 -0.85 13.08 -6.86
N LEU A 128 -0.36 12.91 -5.62
CA LEU A 128 -0.81 13.71 -4.49
C LEU A 128 -0.40 15.19 -4.63
N ALA A 129 0.81 15.47 -5.14
CA ALA A 129 1.27 16.83 -5.41
C ALA A 129 0.38 17.53 -6.46
N ILE A 130 0.05 16.87 -7.57
CA ILE A 130 -0.88 17.42 -8.58
C ILE A 130 -2.25 17.70 -7.96
N ALA A 131 -2.75 16.80 -7.11
CA ALA A 131 -4.02 17.01 -6.42
C ALA A 131 -3.99 18.24 -5.51
N THR A 132 -2.88 18.51 -4.82
CA THR A 132 -2.74 19.71 -3.97
C THR A 132 -2.55 20.99 -4.77
N ASP A 133 -1.86 20.93 -5.91
CA ASP A 133 -1.55 22.10 -6.73
C ASP A 133 -2.74 22.55 -7.60
N LEU A 134 -3.56 21.63 -8.12
CA LEU A 134 -4.68 21.94 -9.02
C LEU A 134 -6.01 22.15 -8.33
N PHE A 135 -6.19 21.68 -7.09
CA PHE A 135 -7.48 21.77 -6.43
C PHE A 135 -7.45 22.76 -5.26
N PRO A 136 -8.46 23.65 -5.18
CA PRO A 136 -8.57 24.57 -4.05
C PRO A 136 -8.74 23.81 -2.73
N ALA A 137 -8.31 24.41 -1.63
CA ALA A 137 -8.27 23.79 -0.29
C ALA A 137 -9.60 23.08 0.09
N GLN A 138 -10.75 23.69 -0.29
CA GLN A 138 -12.09 23.19 0.01
C GLN A 138 -12.43 21.86 -0.72
N LEU A 139 -11.78 21.58 -1.86
CA LEU A 139 -12.02 20.37 -2.66
C LEU A 139 -10.95 19.32 -2.47
N ARG A 140 -9.79 19.65 -1.89
CA ARG A 140 -8.66 18.70 -1.70
C ARG A 140 -9.07 17.45 -0.97
N GLY A 141 -9.86 17.55 0.10
CA GLY A 141 -10.33 16.38 0.84
C GLY A 141 -11.13 15.39 -0.01
N ARG A 142 -12.00 15.92 -0.92
CA ARG A 142 -12.78 15.07 -1.84
C ARG A 142 -11.90 14.37 -2.87
N VAL A 143 -10.91 15.06 -3.43
CA VAL A 143 -9.97 14.48 -4.41
C VAL A 143 -9.07 13.43 -3.74
N MET A 144 -8.52 13.74 -2.56
CA MET A 144 -7.72 12.77 -1.80
C MET A 144 -8.54 11.53 -1.45
N GLY A 145 -9.80 11.71 -1.02
CA GLY A 145 -10.72 10.60 -0.79
C GLY A 145 -10.92 9.75 -2.04
N LEU A 146 -11.14 10.35 -3.21
CA LEU A 146 -11.26 9.62 -4.48
C LEU A 146 -9.97 8.85 -4.83
N ILE A 147 -8.80 9.48 -4.68
CA ILE A 147 -7.50 8.81 -4.93
C ILE A 147 -7.33 7.61 -3.99
N GLN A 148 -7.73 7.75 -2.74
CA GLN A 148 -7.63 6.65 -1.76
C GLN A 148 -8.60 5.49 -2.04
N THR A 149 -9.72 5.72 -2.76
CA THR A 149 -10.60 4.61 -3.19
C THR A 149 -9.91 3.66 -4.16
N ALA A 150 -8.81 4.07 -4.81
CA ALA A 150 -7.99 3.24 -5.67
C ALA A 150 -7.48 1.97 -4.95
N PHE A 151 -7.16 2.06 -3.66
CA PHE A 151 -6.73 0.91 -2.87
C PHE A 151 -7.85 -0.14 -2.76
N ALA A 152 -9.05 0.29 -2.38
CA ALA A 152 -10.21 -0.61 -2.28
C ALA A 152 -10.60 -1.19 -3.66
N ALA A 153 -10.57 -0.36 -4.71
CA ALA A 153 -10.82 -0.81 -6.08
C ALA A 153 -9.81 -1.88 -6.54
N SER A 154 -8.52 -1.70 -6.20
CA SER A 154 -7.48 -2.69 -6.51
C SER A 154 -7.73 -4.03 -5.81
N GLN A 155 -8.17 -4.00 -4.55
CA GLN A 155 -8.48 -5.20 -3.77
C GLN A 155 -9.71 -5.94 -4.31
N VAL A 156 -10.80 -5.21 -4.59
CA VAL A 156 -12.10 -5.79 -4.93
C VAL A 156 -12.23 -6.16 -6.39
N LEU A 157 -11.67 -5.37 -7.27
CA LEU A 157 -11.77 -5.57 -8.72
C LEU A 157 -10.43 -5.98 -9.33
N GLY A 158 -9.35 -5.28 -8.98
CA GLY A 158 -8.06 -5.47 -9.61
C GLY A 158 -7.47 -6.86 -9.40
N ILE A 159 -7.34 -7.30 -8.15
CA ILE A 159 -6.77 -8.62 -7.84
C ILE A 159 -7.64 -9.77 -8.39
N PRO A 160 -8.96 -9.81 -8.16
CA PRO A 160 -9.79 -10.89 -8.72
C PRO A 160 -9.78 -10.95 -10.25
N ILE A 161 -9.87 -9.80 -10.93
CA ILE A 161 -9.78 -9.74 -12.39
C ILE A 161 -8.40 -10.20 -12.86
N GLY A 162 -7.31 -9.75 -12.21
CA GLY A 162 -5.96 -10.18 -12.54
C GLY A 162 -5.76 -11.68 -12.38
N LEU A 163 -6.25 -12.27 -11.29
CA LEU A 163 -6.22 -13.72 -11.08
C LEU A 163 -7.11 -14.48 -12.09
N TYR A 164 -8.26 -13.94 -12.43
CA TYR A 164 -9.12 -14.52 -13.47
C TYR A 164 -8.40 -14.54 -14.85
N LEU A 165 -7.73 -13.43 -15.21
CA LEU A 165 -6.94 -13.36 -16.44
C LEU A 165 -5.78 -14.36 -16.40
N SER A 166 -5.09 -14.47 -15.28
CA SER A 166 -4.02 -15.44 -15.08
C SER A 166 -4.52 -16.89 -15.20
N ASN A 167 -5.67 -17.21 -14.66
CA ASN A 167 -6.26 -18.55 -14.74
C ASN A 167 -6.77 -18.90 -16.15
N ARG A 168 -7.18 -17.88 -16.93
CA ARG A 168 -7.75 -18.08 -18.27
C ARG A 168 -6.68 -18.26 -19.36
N TRP A 169 -5.56 -17.54 -19.22
CA TRP A 169 -4.45 -17.56 -20.16
C TRP A 169 -3.17 -18.02 -19.46
N ASP A 170 -2.46 -17.12 -18.82
CA ASP A 170 -1.30 -17.39 -17.99
C ASP A 170 -1.00 -16.20 -17.04
N TRP A 171 0.04 -16.32 -16.20
CA TRP A 171 0.41 -15.29 -15.24
C TRP A 171 0.95 -13.97 -15.87
N HIS A 172 1.28 -13.96 -17.18
CA HIS A 172 1.70 -12.76 -17.90
C HIS A 172 0.49 -11.88 -18.28
N ALA A 173 -0.67 -12.50 -18.53
CA ALA A 173 -1.86 -11.83 -19.04
C ALA A 173 -2.31 -10.62 -18.21
N PRO A 174 -2.36 -10.66 -16.87
CA PRO A 174 -2.73 -9.48 -16.08
C PRO A 174 -1.75 -8.32 -16.24
N PHE A 175 -0.43 -8.56 -16.32
CA PHE A 175 0.55 -7.50 -16.56
C PHE A 175 0.42 -6.87 -17.94
N LEU A 176 0.17 -7.67 -18.97
CA LEU A 176 -0.08 -7.18 -20.33
C LEU A 176 -1.38 -6.38 -20.42
N ALA A 177 -2.44 -6.84 -19.76
CA ALA A 177 -3.70 -6.09 -19.67
C ALA A 177 -3.50 -4.74 -18.95
N MET A 178 -2.76 -4.73 -17.83
CA MET A 178 -2.40 -3.51 -17.12
C MET A 178 -1.56 -2.57 -17.98
N THR A 179 -0.62 -3.11 -18.76
CA THR A 179 0.18 -2.34 -19.71
C THR A 179 -0.71 -1.67 -20.77
N ALA A 180 -1.63 -2.39 -21.37
CA ALA A 180 -2.54 -1.84 -22.39
C ALA A 180 -3.44 -0.73 -21.82
N LEU A 181 -4.05 -0.98 -20.67
CA LEU A 181 -4.87 0.01 -19.97
C LEU A 181 -4.02 1.21 -19.49
N GLY A 182 -2.82 0.95 -19.00
CA GLY A 182 -1.87 1.97 -18.56
C GLY A 182 -1.40 2.85 -19.72
N LEU A 183 -1.10 2.28 -20.89
CA LEU A 183 -0.76 3.06 -22.09
C LEU A 183 -1.93 3.97 -22.50
N ALA A 184 -3.15 3.45 -22.53
CA ALA A 184 -4.32 4.25 -22.85
C ALA A 184 -4.50 5.40 -21.87
N ALA A 185 -4.36 5.14 -20.57
CA ALA A 185 -4.43 6.19 -19.53
C ALA A 185 -3.29 7.20 -19.66
N GLY A 186 -2.06 6.75 -19.90
CA GLY A 186 -0.90 7.63 -20.13
C GLY A 186 -1.10 8.57 -21.32
N LEU A 187 -1.66 8.09 -22.42
CA LEU A 187 -2.02 8.91 -23.59
C LEU A 187 -3.08 9.97 -23.23
N VAL A 188 -4.12 9.57 -22.47
CA VAL A 188 -5.13 10.52 -21.99
C VAL A 188 -4.51 11.59 -21.09
N VAL A 189 -3.63 11.21 -20.17
CA VAL A 189 -2.90 12.15 -19.31
C VAL A 189 -2.02 13.09 -20.14
N ALA A 190 -1.26 12.54 -21.10
CA ALA A 190 -0.37 13.33 -21.96
C ALA A 190 -1.16 14.39 -22.76
N TRP A 191 -2.35 14.01 -23.24
CA TRP A 191 -3.16 14.87 -24.08
C TRP A 191 -4.03 15.86 -23.30
N ARG A 192 -4.65 15.42 -22.20
CA ARG A 192 -5.68 16.19 -21.47
C ARG A 192 -5.17 16.95 -20.26
N LEU A 193 -4.12 16.45 -19.58
CA LEU A 193 -3.59 17.16 -18.41
C LEU A 193 -2.80 18.39 -18.87
N GLN A 194 -3.17 19.56 -18.35
CA GLN A 194 -2.45 20.80 -18.59
C GLN A 194 -1.13 20.81 -17.79
N PRO A 195 -0.12 21.61 -18.22
CA PRO A 195 1.10 21.80 -17.43
C PRO A 195 0.79 22.27 -16.00
N VAL A 196 1.47 21.68 -15.01
CA VAL A 196 1.30 21.99 -13.59
C VAL A 196 2.62 22.52 -13.07
N ALA A 197 2.86 23.82 -13.28
CA ALA A 197 4.11 24.49 -12.99
C ALA A 197 3.97 25.71 -12.05
N ALA A 198 2.78 25.96 -11.49
CA ALA A 198 2.54 27.12 -10.62
C ALA A 198 3.45 27.13 -9.38
N HIS A 199 3.77 25.95 -8.82
CA HIS A 199 4.69 25.81 -7.68
C HIS A 199 6.13 26.22 -7.97
N LEU A 200 6.55 26.27 -9.25
CA LEU A 200 7.91 26.70 -9.63
C LEU A 200 8.17 28.19 -9.37
N GLN A 201 7.12 29.00 -9.22
CA GLN A 201 7.18 30.41 -8.91
C GLN A 201 7.28 30.70 -7.40
N ALA A 202 7.00 29.70 -6.56
CA ALA A 202 7.11 29.85 -5.10
C ALA A 202 8.59 29.89 -4.65
N PRO A 203 8.91 30.65 -3.58
CA PRO A 203 10.25 30.63 -2.99
C PRO A 203 10.66 29.20 -2.61
N ARG A 204 11.83 28.80 -3.06
CA ARG A 204 12.33 27.44 -2.80
C ARG A 204 12.76 27.31 -1.35
N GLU A 205 12.22 26.36 -0.64
CA GLU A 205 12.79 25.95 0.65
C GLU A 205 14.14 25.24 0.39
N HIS A 206 15.21 25.92 0.74
CA HIS A 206 16.56 25.36 0.68
C HIS A 206 16.72 24.36 1.83
N GLY A 207 16.90 23.08 1.50
CA GLY A 207 17.26 22.07 2.50
C GLY A 207 16.24 20.96 2.73
N ALA A 208 15.55 20.47 1.68
CA ALA A 208 14.65 19.34 1.76
C ALA A 208 15.27 18.14 2.50
N TRP A 209 16.53 17.80 2.21
CA TRP A 209 17.27 16.75 2.92
C TRP A 209 17.48 17.06 4.40
N ARG A 210 17.79 18.32 4.74
CA ARG A 210 17.93 18.72 6.14
C ARG A 210 16.59 18.65 6.88
N HIS A 211 15.50 18.97 6.20
CA HIS A 211 14.16 18.84 6.75
C HIS A 211 13.77 17.37 7.01
N LEU A 212 14.07 16.47 6.05
CA LEU A 212 13.88 15.02 6.23
C LEU A 212 14.70 14.47 7.41
N LEU A 213 16.00 14.82 7.49
CA LEU A 213 16.86 14.39 8.59
C LEU A 213 16.39 14.93 9.95
N ARG A 214 15.95 16.18 10.03
CA ARG A 214 15.35 16.74 11.26
C ARG A 214 14.08 16.02 11.65
N THR A 215 13.21 15.71 10.68
CA THR A 215 11.98 14.95 10.93
C THR A 215 12.29 13.55 11.44
N LEU A 216 13.31 12.89 10.89
CA LEU A 216 13.76 11.56 11.33
C LEU A 216 14.40 11.58 12.74
N ALA A 217 15.02 12.70 13.13
CA ALA A 217 15.69 12.82 14.42
C ALA A 217 14.74 12.99 15.61
N VAL A 218 13.46 13.27 15.39
CA VAL A 218 12.46 13.45 16.49
C VAL A 218 12.12 12.09 17.10
N PRO A 219 12.32 11.86 18.41
CA PRO A 219 12.11 10.56 19.05
C PRO A 219 10.69 10.00 18.85
N ARG A 220 9.68 10.87 18.96
CA ARG A 220 8.27 10.49 18.74
C ARG A 220 7.99 10.05 17.29
N HIS A 221 8.65 10.67 16.30
CA HIS A 221 8.57 10.23 14.90
C HIS A 221 9.26 8.87 14.70
N GLN A 222 10.41 8.64 15.35
CA GLN A 222 11.11 7.34 15.28
C GLN A 222 10.23 6.22 15.83
N LEU A 223 9.53 6.45 16.94
CA LEU A 223 8.59 5.50 17.51
C LEU A 223 7.44 5.19 16.56
N ALA A 224 6.89 6.22 15.88
CA ALA A 224 5.87 6.03 14.87
C ALA A 224 6.42 5.25 13.65
N PHE A 225 7.62 5.58 13.16
CA PHE A 225 8.24 4.85 12.05
C PHE A 225 8.55 3.38 12.42
N ALA A 226 9.03 3.11 13.64
CA ALA A 226 9.23 1.76 14.13
C ALA A 226 7.92 0.97 14.19
N THR A 227 6.83 1.60 14.65
CA THR A 227 5.49 0.99 14.65
C THR A 227 5.02 0.71 13.23
N THR A 228 5.20 1.67 12.27
CA THR A 228 4.90 1.46 10.84
C THR A 228 5.68 0.27 10.29
N ALA A 229 6.98 0.19 10.59
CA ALA A 229 7.84 -0.91 10.14
C ALA A 229 7.34 -2.27 10.60
N LEU A 230 7.01 -2.41 11.88
CA LEU A 230 6.54 -3.67 12.45
C LEU A 230 5.15 -4.06 11.95
N LEU A 231 4.23 -3.11 11.80
CA LEU A 231 2.91 -3.38 11.23
C LEU A 231 3.01 -3.85 9.77
N SER A 232 3.88 -3.23 8.99
CA SER A 232 4.13 -3.62 7.60
C SER A 232 4.76 -5.00 7.51
N THR A 233 5.76 -5.29 8.37
CA THR A 233 6.43 -6.59 8.44
C THR A 233 5.40 -7.71 8.63
N GLY A 234 4.45 -7.57 9.55
CA GLY A 234 3.44 -8.60 9.82
C GLY A 234 2.61 -8.98 8.59
N GLY A 235 2.18 -8.00 7.80
CA GLY A 235 1.40 -8.24 6.58
C GLY A 235 2.25 -8.82 5.43
N PHE A 236 3.41 -8.22 5.18
CA PHE A 236 4.27 -8.60 4.05
C PHE A 236 5.04 -9.91 4.25
N MET A 237 5.09 -10.47 5.43
CA MET A 237 5.62 -11.83 5.64
C MET A 237 4.66 -12.92 5.14
N LEU A 238 3.36 -12.75 5.31
CA LEU A 238 2.34 -13.76 4.92
C LEU A 238 1.91 -13.60 3.47
N MET A 239 1.75 -12.36 3.01
CA MET A 239 1.12 -12.01 1.73
C MET A 239 1.78 -12.68 0.51
N PRO A 240 3.11 -12.71 0.33
CA PRO A 240 3.72 -13.27 -0.87
C PRO A 240 3.48 -14.77 -1.06
N PHE A 241 3.34 -15.50 0.03
CA PHE A 241 3.22 -16.96 0.03
C PHE A 241 1.80 -17.47 0.26
N GLY A 242 0.84 -16.57 0.55
CA GLY A 242 -0.54 -16.91 0.87
C GLY A 242 -1.23 -17.72 -0.23
N SER A 243 -1.13 -17.32 -1.49
CA SER A 243 -1.73 -18.03 -2.62
C SER A 243 -1.13 -19.42 -2.83
N ALA A 244 0.18 -19.53 -2.75
CA ALA A 244 0.87 -20.83 -2.87
C ALA A 244 0.55 -21.76 -1.70
N TYR A 245 0.41 -21.22 -0.48
CA TYR A 245 -0.04 -21.97 0.68
C TYR A 245 -1.48 -22.46 0.52
N ILE A 246 -2.39 -21.61 0.04
CA ILE A 246 -3.78 -21.96 -0.19
C ILE A 246 -3.89 -23.10 -1.21
N VAL A 247 -3.16 -23.03 -2.30
CA VAL A 247 -3.23 -24.04 -3.36
C VAL A 247 -2.47 -25.33 -2.96
N GLY A 248 -1.21 -25.19 -2.53
CA GLY A 248 -0.34 -26.34 -2.27
C GLY A 248 -0.68 -27.06 -0.96
N ASN A 249 -0.92 -26.34 0.13
CA ASN A 249 -1.08 -26.92 1.46
C ASN A 249 -2.54 -27.19 1.82
N LEU A 250 -3.43 -26.23 1.53
CA LEU A 250 -4.84 -26.35 1.89
C LEU A 250 -5.65 -27.15 0.86
N GLY A 251 -5.08 -27.37 -0.35
CA GLY A 251 -5.73 -28.16 -1.41
C GLY A 251 -6.89 -27.45 -2.10
N ILE A 252 -6.92 -26.13 -2.04
CA ILE A 252 -7.93 -25.30 -2.73
C ILE A 252 -7.50 -25.10 -4.19
N ASP A 253 -8.45 -25.26 -5.11
CA ASP A 253 -8.21 -25.08 -6.53
C ASP A 253 -7.77 -23.63 -6.84
N LEU A 254 -6.76 -23.48 -7.70
CA LEU A 254 -6.23 -22.22 -8.21
C LEU A 254 -7.35 -21.32 -8.76
N HIS A 255 -8.35 -21.90 -9.44
CA HIS A 255 -9.51 -21.20 -10.00
C HIS A 255 -10.43 -20.59 -8.93
N SER A 256 -10.31 -20.99 -7.68
CA SER A 256 -11.07 -20.43 -6.55
C SER A 256 -10.44 -19.17 -5.97
N LEU A 257 -9.15 -18.87 -6.26
CA LEU A 257 -8.45 -17.70 -5.71
C LEU A 257 -9.16 -16.37 -6.04
N PRO A 258 -9.62 -16.10 -7.28
CA PRO A 258 -10.36 -14.86 -7.57
C PRO A 258 -11.56 -14.65 -6.64
N THR A 259 -12.31 -15.72 -6.35
CA THR A 259 -13.48 -15.67 -5.45
C THR A 259 -13.08 -15.35 -4.02
N ILE A 260 -12.01 -15.96 -3.51
CA ILE A 260 -11.49 -15.70 -2.16
C ILE A 260 -11.11 -14.23 -2.01
N TYR A 261 -10.33 -13.69 -2.96
CA TYR A 261 -9.89 -12.29 -2.92
C TYR A 261 -11.05 -11.31 -3.14
N LEU A 262 -12.02 -11.64 -4.00
CA LEU A 262 -13.22 -10.82 -4.20
C LEU A 262 -14.03 -10.70 -2.90
N ILE A 263 -14.36 -11.80 -2.26
CA ILE A 263 -15.15 -11.79 -1.02
C ILE A 263 -14.39 -11.05 0.09
N THR A 264 -13.10 -11.34 0.25
CA THR A 264 -12.27 -10.67 1.25
C THR A 264 -12.16 -9.17 0.97
N GLY A 265 -12.02 -8.77 -0.29
CA GLY A 265 -11.97 -7.37 -0.71
C GLY A 265 -13.29 -6.63 -0.44
N VAL A 266 -14.43 -7.24 -0.76
CA VAL A 266 -15.76 -6.67 -0.44
C VAL A 266 -15.94 -6.49 1.05
N CYS A 267 -15.57 -7.50 1.86
CA CYS A 267 -15.61 -7.39 3.31
C CYS A 267 -14.72 -6.25 3.84
N ALA A 268 -13.57 -6.02 3.22
CA ALA A 268 -12.66 -4.94 3.58
C ALA A 268 -13.31 -3.55 3.42
N ILE A 269 -14.11 -3.34 2.38
CA ILE A 269 -14.88 -2.09 2.18
C ILE A 269 -15.86 -1.86 3.33
N VAL A 270 -16.51 -2.92 3.82
CA VAL A 270 -17.45 -2.85 4.92
C VAL A 270 -16.74 -2.62 6.26
N PHE A 271 -15.65 -3.34 6.50
CA PHE A 271 -14.90 -3.24 7.75
C PHE A 271 -14.22 -1.89 7.93
N GLY A 272 -13.75 -1.25 6.86
CA GLY A 272 -13.08 0.05 6.95
C GLY A 272 -13.88 1.09 7.75
N PRO A 273 -15.09 1.47 7.31
CA PRO A 273 -15.94 2.42 8.01
C PRO A 273 -16.40 1.95 9.40
N LEU A 274 -16.65 0.64 9.59
CA LEU A 274 -17.05 0.09 10.88
C LEU A 274 -15.93 0.22 11.92
N ILE A 275 -14.72 -0.13 11.54
CA ILE A 275 -13.54 -0.02 12.40
C ILE A 275 -13.20 1.45 12.66
N GLY A 276 -13.35 2.35 11.67
CA GLY A 276 -13.20 3.78 11.87
C GLY A 276 -14.15 4.30 12.95
N ARG A 277 -15.45 4.00 12.83
CA ARG A 277 -16.45 4.37 13.85
C ARG A 277 -16.17 3.73 15.22
N ALA A 278 -15.72 2.48 15.24
CA ALA A 278 -15.30 1.84 16.49
C ALA A 278 -14.11 2.54 17.12
N THR A 279 -13.14 2.99 16.31
CA THR A 279 -11.98 3.76 16.78
C THR A 279 -12.40 5.10 17.39
N ASP A 280 -13.32 5.83 16.73
CA ASP A 280 -13.85 7.10 17.24
C ASP A 280 -14.62 6.90 18.56
N ARG A 281 -15.38 5.81 18.69
CA ARG A 281 -16.22 5.53 19.86
C ARG A 281 -15.44 4.96 21.04
N PHE A 282 -14.55 3.99 20.80
CA PHE A 282 -13.88 3.21 21.85
C PHE A 282 -12.43 3.64 22.08
N GLY A 283 -11.89 4.47 21.21
CA GLY A 283 -10.51 4.94 21.23
C GLY A 283 -9.53 4.02 20.52
N THR A 284 -8.45 4.62 20.02
CA THR A 284 -7.40 3.99 19.21
C THR A 284 -6.82 2.75 19.86
N LEU A 285 -6.43 2.85 21.14
CA LEU A 285 -5.73 1.78 21.84
C LEU A 285 -6.57 0.53 22.02
N ARG A 286 -7.85 0.68 22.38
CA ARG A 286 -8.75 -0.47 22.62
C ARG A 286 -9.02 -1.23 21.33
N VAL A 287 -9.31 -0.52 20.22
CA VAL A 287 -9.58 -1.13 18.93
C VAL A 287 -8.32 -1.80 18.38
N PHE A 288 -7.17 -1.16 18.49
CA PHE A 288 -5.90 -1.74 18.07
C PHE A 288 -5.54 -2.99 18.90
N SER A 289 -5.75 -2.96 20.21
CA SER A 289 -5.48 -4.10 21.10
C SER A 289 -6.37 -5.29 20.75
N PHE A 290 -7.67 -5.06 20.57
CA PHE A 290 -8.59 -6.08 20.08
C PHE A 290 -8.13 -6.66 18.74
N GLY A 291 -7.81 -5.77 17.78
CA GLY A 291 -7.28 -6.18 16.46
C GLY A 291 -5.99 -6.98 16.56
N THR A 292 -5.11 -6.65 17.52
CA THR A 292 -3.85 -7.38 17.72
C THR A 292 -4.11 -8.79 18.27
N VAL A 293 -4.95 -8.94 19.29
CA VAL A 293 -5.31 -10.26 19.83
C VAL A 293 -5.97 -11.12 18.75
N LEU A 294 -6.94 -10.56 18.02
CA LEU A 294 -7.61 -11.25 16.92
C LEU A 294 -6.62 -11.62 15.81
N SER A 295 -5.68 -10.71 15.45
CA SER A 295 -4.64 -10.97 14.44
C SER A 295 -3.72 -12.11 14.84
N ILE A 296 -3.25 -12.14 16.09
CA ILE A 296 -2.42 -13.23 16.62
C ILE A 296 -3.17 -14.56 16.50
N LEU A 297 -4.43 -14.60 16.96
CA LEU A 297 -5.24 -15.81 16.89
C LEU A 297 -5.43 -16.28 15.43
N MET A 298 -5.82 -15.35 14.54
CA MET A 298 -6.08 -15.71 13.14
C MET A 298 -4.81 -16.09 12.38
N VAL A 299 -3.66 -15.46 12.66
CA VAL A 299 -2.37 -15.85 12.07
C VAL A 299 -1.98 -17.26 12.50
N LEU A 300 -2.08 -17.58 13.79
CA LEU A 300 -1.80 -18.92 14.28
C LEU A 300 -2.75 -19.95 13.66
N ILE A 301 -4.05 -19.69 13.62
CA ILE A 301 -4.99 -20.57 12.95
C ILE A 301 -4.61 -20.74 11.48
N TYR A 302 -4.44 -19.65 10.73
CA TYR A 302 -4.19 -19.67 9.29
C TYR A 302 -2.93 -20.45 8.92
N THR A 303 -1.84 -20.26 9.65
CA THR A 303 -0.54 -20.88 9.33
C THR A 303 -0.45 -22.35 9.76
N HIS A 304 -1.40 -22.85 10.56
CA HIS A 304 -1.52 -24.25 10.98
C HIS A 304 -2.70 -24.99 10.34
N LEU A 305 -3.42 -24.32 9.41
CA LEU A 305 -4.50 -24.99 8.70
C LEU A 305 -3.96 -26.15 7.86
N GLY A 306 -4.64 -27.30 7.97
CA GLY A 306 -4.52 -28.40 7.02
C GLY A 306 -5.50 -28.22 5.85
N ARG A 307 -5.87 -29.31 5.17
CA ARG A 307 -6.90 -29.29 4.12
C ARG A 307 -8.23 -28.84 4.71
N VAL A 308 -8.84 -27.83 4.10
CA VAL A 308 -10.09 -27.23 4.54
C VAL A 308 -11.02 -26.98 3.36
N SER A 309 -12.32 -26.82 3.65
CA SER A 309 -13.30 -26.41 2.64
C SER A 309 -13.14 -24.95 2.26
N LEU A 310 -13.54 -24.59 1.03
CA LEU A 310 -13.49 -23.22 0.54
C LEU A 310 -14.26 -22.22 1.44
N PRO A 311 -15.49 -22.51 1.93
CA PRO A 311 -16.19 -21.59 2.83
C PRO A 311 -15.46 -21.34 4.15
N MET A 312 -14.84 -22.38 4.73
CA MET A 312 -14.05 -22.25 5.96
C MET A 312 -12.82 -21.35 5.74
N LEU A 313 -12.11 -21.54 4.64
CA LEU A 313 -10.99 -20.69 4.30
C LEU A 313 -11.40 -19.24 4.09
N ILE A 314 -12.51 -18.99 3.38
CA ILE A 314 -13.04 -17.63 3.19
C ILE A 314 -13.34 -17.00 4.56
N GLY A 315 -14.00 -17.70 5.46
CA GLY A 315 -14.26 -17.21 6.81
C GLY A 315 -13.00 -16.82 7.58
N VAL A 316 -11.97 -17.67 7.55
CA VAL A 316 -10.68 -17.37 8.19
C VAL A 316 -10.01 -16.15 7.56
N ASN A 317 -9.98 -16.05 6.23
CA ASN A 317 -9.42 -14.89 5.54
C ASN A 317 -10.17 -13.58 5.87
N VAL A 318 -11.50 -13.61 5.88
CA VAL A 318 -12.32 -12.45 6.23
C VAL A 318 -12.01 -11.97 7.66
N LEU A 319 -11.90 -12.88 8.62
CA LEU A 319 -11.52 -12.55 10.01
C LEU A 319 -10.08 -12.05 10.12
N LEU A 320 -9.15 -12.66 9.38
CA LEU A 320 -7.75 -12.20 9.33
C LEU A 320 -7.65 -10.76 8.79
N PHE A 321 -8.37 -10.45 7.71
CA PHE A 321 -8.37 -9.09 7.16
C PHE A 321 -9.08 -8.10 8.10
N ALA A 322 -10.19 -8.49 8.76
CA ALA A 322 -10.80 -7.66 9.78
C ALA A 322 -9.84 -7.35 10.92
N ALA A 323 -9.04 -8.31 11.35
CA ALA A 323 -8.01 -8.14 12.36
C ALA A 323 -6.90 -7.18 11.89
N ILE A 324 -6.42 -7.33 10.66
CA ILE A 324 -5.41 -6.44 10.06
C ILE A 324 -5.92 -5.00 10.00
N PHE A 325 -7.13 -4.76 9.50
CA PHE A 325 -7.73 -3.42 9.43
C PHE A 325 -7.98 -2.82 10.83
N SER A 326 -8.35 -3.64 11.81
CA SER A 326 -8.51 -3.20 13.21
C SER A 326 -7.21 -2.75 13.87
N ARG A 327 -6.05 -3.03 13.25
CA ARG A 327 -4.74 -2.52 13.65
C ARG A 327 -4.33 -1.32 12.80
N MET A 328 -4.50 -1.44 11.47
CA MET A 328 -4.02 -0.42 10.53
C MET A 328 -4.78 0.91 10.66
N ILE A 329 -6.12 0.87 10.73
CA ILE A 329 -6.94 2.09 10.72
C ILE A 329 -6.71 2.95 11.98
N PRO A 330 -6.79 2.39 13.21
CA PRO A 330 -6.50 3.17 14.41
C PRO A 330 -5.08 3.72 14.42
N TYR A 331 -4.10 2.91 13.97
CA TYR A 331 -2.73 3.35 13.88
C TYR A 331 -2.54 4.51 12.89
N GLN A 332 -3.13 4.45 11.69
CA GLN A 332 -3.04 5.52 10.69
C GLN A 332 -3.64 6.84 11.23
N ALA A 333 -4.76 6.76 11.94
CA ALA A 333 -5.38 7.92 12.59
C ALA A 333 -4.44 8.54 13.64
N LEU A 334 -3.80 7.72 14.49
CA LEU A 334 -2.82 8.17 15.46
C LEU A 334 -1.57 8.74 14.77
N ALA A 335 -1.01 8.05 13.80
CA ALA A 335 0.19 8.48 13.09
C ALA A 335 0.01 9.83 12.37
N ALA A 336 -1.19 10.10 11.84
CA ALA A 336 -1.50 11.38 11.21
C ALA A 336 -1.48 12.58 12.19
N SER A 337 -1.65 12.33 13.50
CA SER A 337 -1.62 13.35 14.55
C SER A 337 -0.22 13.57 15.16
N VAL A 338 0.75 12.70 14.85
CA VAL A 338 2.11 12.75 15.42
C VAL A 338 2.90 13.97 14.93
N PRO A 339 2.98 14.27 13.60
CA PRO A 339 3.79 15.37 13.10
C PRO A 339 3.09 16.73 13.21
N ALA A 340 3.84 17.78 13.52
CA ALA A 340 3.39 19.16 13.36
C ALA A 340 3.01 19.45 11.89
N LEU A 341 2.14 20.43 11.64
CA LEU A 341 1.62 20.76 10.32
C LEU A 341 2.73 20.92 9.26
N GLN A 342 3.83 21.60 9.63
CA GLN A 342 4.97 21.86 8.75
C GLN A 342 5.78 20.60 8.42
N GLN A 343 5.70 19.57 9.25
CA GLN A 343 6.48 18.32 9.10
C GLN A 343 5.70 17.19 8.45
N ARG A 344 4.39 17.33 8.22
CA ARG A 344 3.52 16.26 7.70
C ARG A 344 4.00 15.68 6.38
N GLY A 345 4.45 16.54 5.46
CA GLY A 345 4.96 16.09 4.16
C GLY A 345 6.18 15.18 4.29
N ALA A 346 7.19 15.63 5.05
CA ALA A 346 8.40 14.87 5.30
C ALA A 346 8.12 13.58 6.09
N PHE A 347 7.27 13.65 7.11
CA PHE A 347 6.86 12.49 7.90
C PHE A 347 6.17 11.42 7.04
N ASN A 348 5.21 11.80 6.20
CA ASN A 348 4.52 10.86 5.31
C ASN A 348 5.46 10.25 4.27
N ALA A 349 6.39 11.03 3.71
CA ALA A 349 7.38 10.52 2.75
C ALA A 349 8.32 9.49 3.39
N ILE A 350 8.83 9.78 4.60
CA ILE A 350 9.66 8.84 5.36
C ILE A 350 8.83 7.61 5.73
N GLY A 351 7.60 7.80 6.23
CA GLY A 351 6.70 6.71 6.61
C GLY A 351 6.40 5.75 5.46
N ALA A 352 6.13 6.27 4.26
CA ALA A 352 5.93 5.46 3.06
C ALA A 352 7.18 4.66 2.69
N SER A 353 8.36 5.27 2.77
CA SER A 353 9.62 4.58 2.49
C SER A 353 9.95 3.52 3.53
N VAL A 354 9.71 3.80 4.81
CA VAL A 354 9.84 2.81 5.90
C VAL A 354 8.89 1.63 5.67
N GLN A 355 7.64 1.89 5.28
CA GLN A 355 6.67 0.85 4.96
C GLN A 355 7.17 -0.05 3.83
N GLN A 356 7.67 0.53 2.74
CA GLN A 356 8.19 -0.23 1.60
C GLN A 356 9.45 -1.03 1.96
N LEU A 357 10.42 -0.41 2.65
CA LEU A 357 11.64 -1.09 3.09
C LEU A 357 11.33 -2.26 4.01
N SER A 358 10.46 -2.04 5.00
CA SER A 358 10.08 -3.08 5.96
C SER A 358 9.28 -4.20 5.29
N GLY A 359 8.40 -3.87 4.34
CA GLY A 359 7.67 -4.84 3.54
C GLY A 359 8.60 -5.68 2.65
N GLY A 360 9.60 -5.05 2.02
CA GLY A 360 10.63 -5.74 1.25
C GLY A 360 11.45 -6.69 2.10
N LEU A 361 11.97 -6.22 3.25
CA LEU A 361 12.72 -7.05 4.20
C LEU A 361 11.87 -8.23 4.71
N ALA A 362 10.60 -7.98 5.04
CA ALA A 362 9.67 -9.00 5.50
C ALA A 362 9.47 -10.10 4.46
N SER A 363 9.24 -9.73 3.20
CA SER A 363 9.06 -10.68 2.10
C SER A 363 10.33 -11.50 1.85
N LEU A 364 11.50 -10.86 1.94
CA LEU A 364 12.79 -11.52 1.79
C LEU A 364 13.04 -12.51 2.93
N ILE A 365 12.84 -12.11 4.17
CA ILE A 365 13.00 -12.98 5.36
C ILE A 365 12.03 -14.16 5.29
N ALA A 366 10.76 -13.92 4.98
CA ALA A 366 9.77 -14.98 4.83
C ALA A 366 10.16 -15.97 3.73
N GLY A 367 10.70 -15.48 2.60
CA GLY A 367 11.20 -16.32 1.51
C GLY A 367 12.40 -17.20 1.89
N HIS A 368 13.19 -16.83 2.91
CA HIS A 368 14.27 -17.65 3.43
C HIS A 368 13.79 -18.64 4.50
N ILE A 369 12.71 -18.34 5.21
CA ILE A 369 12.11 -19.25 6.22
C ILE A 369 11.33 -20.37 5.53
N VAL A 370 10.56 -20.01 4.49
CA VAL A 370 9.70 -20.95 3.78
C VAL A 370 10.51 -21.77 2.80
N ALA A 371 10.29 -23.08 2.78
CA ALA A 371 10.88 -23.99 1.81
C ALA A 371 9.79 -24.66 0.98
N LEU A 372 10.13 -25.08 -0.24
CA LEU A 372 9.24 -25.88 -1.09
C LEU A 372 9.60 -27.37 -0.91
N GLY A 373 8.65 -28.16 -0.40
CA GLY A 373 8.82 -29.60 -0.27
C GLY A 373 8.76 -30.32 -1.61
N ALA A 374 9.24 -31.55 -1.66
CA ALA A 374 9.18 -32.41 -2.85
C ALA A 374 7.73 -32.70 -3.31
N ASP A 375 6.77 -32.58 -2.40
CA ASP A 375 5.33 -32.73 -2.64
C ASP A 375 4.64 -31.44 -3.13
N GLY A 376 5.41 -30.40 -3.40
CA GLY A 376 4.91 -29.09 -3.85
C GLY A 376 4.29 -28.24 -2.73
N LYS A 377 4.33 -28.69 -1.48
CA LYS A 377 3.82 -27.92 -0.35
C LYS A 377 4.86 -26.97 0.22
N LEU A 378 4.40 -25.85 0.73
CA LEU A 378 5.23 -24.93 1.49
C LEU A 378 5.48 -25.50 2.89
N GLN A 379 6.74 -25.69 3.24
CA GLN A 379 7.22 -26.07 4.56
C GLN A 379 7.59 -24.84 5.37
N HIS A 380 7.51 -24.95 6.70
CA HIS A 380 7.91 -23.90 7.64
C HIS A 380 7.07 -22.60 7.56
N PHE A 381 5.89 -22.64 6.97
CA PHE A 381 4.99 -21.49 6.92
C PHE A 381 4.44 -21.12 8.32
N ASP A 382 4.34 -22.10 9.22
CA ASP A 382 4.06 -21.91 10.64
C ASP A 382 5.11 -21.02 11.34
N ARG A 383 6.39 -21.17 11.00
CA ARG A 383 7.48 -20.34 11.54
C ARG A 383 7.32 -18.87 11.14
N VAL A 384 6.86 -18.61 9.92
CA VAL A 384 6.50 -17.24 9.50
C VAL A 384 5.39 -16.70 10.40
N GLY A 385 4.37 -17.52 10.71
CA GLY A 385 3.32 -17.16 11.65
C GLY A 385 3.85 -16.76 13.02
N TYR A 386 4.79 -17.53 13.60
CA TYR A 386 5.40 -17.20 14.90
C TYR A 386 6.17 -15.88 14.86
N VAL A 387 6.92 -15.61 13.79
CA VAL A 387 7.62 -14.32 13.63
C VAL A 387 6.60 -13.16 13.56
N VAL A 388 5.51 -13.34 12.81
CA VAL A 388 4.43 -12.33 12.73
C VAL A 388 3.78 -12.07 14.09
N VAL A 389 3.58 -13.11 14.90
CA VAL A 389 3.09 -12.97 16.28
C VAL A 389 4.05 -12.17 17.14
N ALA A 390 5.34 -12.50 17.13
CA ALA A 390 6.37 -11.78 17.88
C ALA A 390 6.42 -10.29 17.49
N VAL A 391 6.48 -10.01 16.19
CA VAL A 391 6.46 -8.64 15.66
C VAL A 391 5.18 -7.90 16.05
N SER A 392 4.03 -8.59 16.08
CA SER A 392 2.74 -8.00 16.46
C SER A 392 2.70 -7.59 17.94
N LEU A 393 3.29 -8.40 18.82
CA LEU A 393 3.41 -8.09 20.26
C LEU A 393 4.31 -6.87 20.49
N VAL A 394 5.45 -6.80 19.79
CA VAL A 394 6.35 -5.64 19.88
C VAL A 394 5.64 -4.37 19.34
N ALA A 395 4.96 -4.46 18.20
CA ALA A 395 4.19 -3.33 17.64
C ALA A 395 3.09 -2.85 18.61
N TRP A 396 2.47 -3.77 19.33
CA TRP A 396 1.48 -3.45 20.36
C TRP A 396 2.10 -2.65 21.51
N GLY A 397 3.27 -3.08 22.02
CA GLY A 397 4.03 -2.35 23.03
C GLY A 397 4.45 -0.94 22.58
N LEU A 398 4.92 -0.80 21.33
CA LEU A 398 5.30 0.50 20.75
C LEU A 398 4.11 1.46 20.62
N LEU A 399 2.93 0.95 20.30
CA LEU A 399 1.73 1.77 20.24
C LEU A 399 1.34 2.34 21.61
N PHE A 400 1.46 1.52 22.67
CA PHE A 400 1.24 2.02 24.05
C PHE A 400 2.21 3.15 24.39
N ALA A 401 3.50 3.00 24.06
CA ALA A 401 4.50 4.04 24.27
C ALA A 401 4.16 5.32 23.47
N LEU A 402 3.80 5.17 22.18
CA LEU A 402 3.47 6.30 21.32
C LEU A 402 2.25 7.09 21.81
N GLN A 403 1.24 6.42 22.37
CA GLN A 403 0.05 7.07 22.90
C GLN A 403 0.36 7.78 24.21
N ARG A 404 1.11 7.15 25.11
CA ARG A 404 1.49 7.74 26.42
C ARG A 404 2.30 9.03 26.25
N ASP A 405 3.22 9.07 25.29
CA ASP A 405 3.97 10.29 24.96
C ASP A 405 3.08 11.40 24.37
N GLY A 406 1.92 11.04 23.81
CA GLY A 406 0.93 11.98 23.29
C GLY A 406 0.08 12.64 24.38
N ASP A 407 -0.25 11.91 25.42
CA ASP A 407 -1.06 12.40 26.53
C ASP A 407 -0.27 13.39 27.46
N GLY A 408 1.06 13.37 27.36
CA GLY A 408 1.96 14.27 28.11
C GLY A 408 2.21 15.63 27.44
N VAL A 409 1.77 15.87 26.21
CA VAL A 409 1.92 17.15 25.51
C VAL A 409 0.67 17.99 25.77
N PRO A 410 0.76 19.17 26.44
CA PRO A 410 -0.39 20.05 26.63
C PRO A 410 -0.99 20.39 25.27
N GLN A 411 -2.25 20.04 25.04
CA GLN A 411 -2.99 20.56 23.90
C GLN A 411 -3.01 22.07 24.01
N VAL A 412 -2.36 22.77 23.08
CA VAL A 412 -2.51 24.21 22.93
C VAL A 412 -4.00 24.44 22.68
N ARG A 413 -4.73 24.83 23.71
CA ARG A 413 -6.13 25.27 23.59
C ARG A 413 -6.16 26.41 22.59
N ASP A 414 -6.96 26.24 21.57
CA ASP A 414 -7.21 27.27 20.56
C ASP A 414 -7.78 28.49 21.32
N PRO A 415 -7.11 29.66 21.33
CA PRO A 415 -7.57 30.83 22.07
C PRO A 415 -8.83 31.44 21.44
N ALA A 416 -9.40 30.89 20.36
CA ALA A 416 -10.59 31.38 19.66
C ALA A 416 -11.90 30.66 20.06
N ALA A 417 -11.89 29.79 21.10
CA ALA A 417 -13.09 29.10 21.60
C ALA A 417 -13.50 29.59 23.00
N GLY A 418 -13.47 30.89 23.20
CA GLY A 418 -14.00 31.60 24.36
C GLY A 418 -14.99 32.65 23.95
#